data_6f0c13f4404faf0dbd303165857328c9
#
_entry.id   6f0c13f4404faf0dbd303165857328c9
#
_cell.length_a   1.000
_cell.length_b   1.000
_cell.length_c   1.000
_cell.angle_alpha   90.00
_cell.angle_beta   90.00
_cell.angle_gamma   90.00
#
_symmetry.space_group_name_H-M   'P 1'
#
loop_
_entity.id
_entity.type
_entity.pdbx_description
1 polymer ?
#
loop_
_entity_poly.entity_id
_entity_poly.type
_entity_poly.pdbx_seq_one_letter_code
_entity_poly.pdbx_strand_id
1 'polypeptide(L)'
;MTGGAFFILKGVNQMTFNHLEIEPKWQKYWKEHHTFKTTEDPSKKNFYALDMFPYPSGQGLHVGHPEGYTATDAISRMKRAQGYNVLHPMGWDAFGLPAEQYALDTGNDPAEFTK
;
A
#
# COMPACT_ATOMS: atom_id res chain seq x y z
N MET A 1 28.14 14.94 44.80
CA MET A 1 28.02 13.54 44.36
C MET A 1 26.63 13.06 44.74
N THR A 2 25.68 13.17 43.79
CA THR A 2 24.31 12.70 44.01
C THR A 2 24.01 11.72 42.86
N GLY A 3 24.10 10.42 43.20
CA GLY A 3 23.78 9.32 42.31
C GLY A 3 22.27 9.25 42.10
N GLY A 4 21.81 9.64 40.93
CA GLY A 4 20.42 9.41 40.52
C GLY A 4 20.17 7.93 40.28
N ALA A 5 19.36 7.31 41.12
CA ALA A 5 18.91 5.95 40.93
C ALA A 5 17.97 5.88 39.70
N PHE A 6 18.42 5.21 38.67
CA PHE A 6 17.61 4.87 37.52
C PHE A 6 16.66 3.73 37.90
N PHE A 7 15.41 4.05 38.20
CA PHE A 7 14.38 3.04 38.40
C PHE A 7 14.02 2.43 37.03
N ILE A 8 14.57 1.27 36.76
CA ILE A 8 14.08 0.42 35.66
C ILE A 8 12.75 -0.18 36.15
N LEU A 9 11.65 0.31 35.60
CA LEU A 9 10.33 -0.32 35.78
C LEU A 9 10.36 -1.70 35.10
N LYS A 10 10.68 -2.74 35.86
CA LYS A 10 10.46 -4.14 35.48
C LYS A 10 8.95 -4.36 35.46
N GLY A 11 8.36 -4.57 34.28
CA GLY A 11 6.98 -5.03 34.19
C GLY A 11 6.08 -4.34 33.17
N VAL A 12 6.61 -3.45 32.34
CA VAL A 12 5.85 -3.07 31.13
C VAL A 12 6.07 -4.17 30.10
N ASN A 13 5.03 -5.00 29.87
CA ASN A 13 4.97 -5.84 28.69
C ASN A 13 5.09 -4.88 27.50
N GLN A 14 6.29 -4.74 26.95
CA GLN A 14 6.44 -4.10 25.64
C GLN A 14 5.64 -4.98 24.67
N MET A 15 4.46 -4.52 24.31
CA MET A 15 3.75 -5.08 23.15
C MET A 15 4.64 -4.81 21.95
N THR A 16 5.49 -5.76 21.64
CA THR A 16 6.33 -5.71 20.44
C THR A 16 5.40 -5.84 19.26
N PHE A 17 5.34 -4.79 18.43
CA PHE A 17 4.61 -4.83 17.18
C PHE A 17 5.27 -5.88 16.26
N ASN A 18 4.56 -7.01 16.06
CA ASN A 18 5.02 -8.06 15.18
C ASN A 18 4.31 -7.92 13.81
N HIS A 19 4.95 -7.21 12.90
CA HIS A 19 4.39 -6.98 11.55
C HIS A 19 4.18 -8.29 10.78
N LEU A 20 5.03 -9.30 10.96
CA LEU A 20 4.92 -10.58 10.26
C LEU A 20 3.64 -11.37 10.60
N GLU A 21 3.06 -11.11 11.77
CA GLU A 21 1.77 -11.71 12.15
C GLU A 21 0.59 -10.79 11.83
N ILE A 22 0.77 -9.49 12.05
CA ILE A 22 -0.31 -8.50 11.93
C ILE A 22 -0.66 -8.23 10.47
N GLU A 23 0.34 -8.03 9.62
CA GLU A 23 0.11 -7.68 8.21
C GLU A 23 -0.65 -8.76 7.44
N PRO A 24 -0.26 -10.04 7.46
CA PRO A 24 -1.00 -11.09 6.75
C PRO A 24 -2.43 -11.25 7.25
N LYS A 25 -2.65 -11.09 8.56
CA LYS A 25 -3.98 -11.13 9.17
C LYS A 25 -4.88 -10.06 8.57
N TRP A 26 -4.42 -8.82 8.51
CA TRP A 26 -5.23 -7.71 8.01
C TRP A 26 -5.40 -7.75 6.49
N GLN A 27 -4.38 -8.16 5.74
CA GLN A 27 -4.49 -8.35 4.29
C GLN A 27 -5.56 -9.40 3.95
N LYS A 28 -5.57 -10.53 4.67
CA LYS A 28 -6.60 -11.55 4.54
C LYS A 28 -7.99 -10.99 4.86
N TYR A 29 -8.13 -10.31 5.98
CA TYR A 29 -9.39 -9.69 6.39
C TYR A 29 -9.93 -8.73 5.33
N TRP A 30 -9.08 -7.82 4.82
CA TRP A 30 -9.50 -6.84 3.81
C TRP A 30 -9.95 -7.50 2.51
N LYS A 31 -9.28 -8.56 2.11
CA LYS A 31 -9.64 -9.33 0.93
C LYS A 31 -11.00 -10.03 1.09
N GLU A 32 -11.21 -10.70 2.20
CA GLU A 32 -12.43 -11.46 2.49
C GLU A 32 -13.67 -10.55 2.66
N HIS A 33 -13.48 -9.38 3.26
CA HIS A 33 -14.55 -8.44 3.55
C HIS A 33 -14.70 -7.32 2.49
N HIS A 34 -13.89 -7.35 1.44
CA HIS A 34 -13.88 -6.29 0.42
C HIS A 34 -13.83 -4.87 1.03
N THR A 35 -13.04 -4.69 2.10
CA THR A 35 -13.05 -3.50 2.96
C THR A 35 -12.86 -2.19 2.20
N PHE A 36 -12.11 -2.21 1.11
CA PHE A 36 -11.80 -1.02 0.31
C PHE A 36 -12.58 -0.94 -1.00
N LYS A 37 -13.57 -1.82 -1.18
CA LYS A 37 -14.38 -1.81 -2.40
C LYS A 37 -15.17 -0.51 -2.49
N THR A 38 -15.03 0.18 -3.60
CA THR A 38 -15.85 1.33 -3.94
C THR A 38 -17.23 0.87 -4.41
N THR A 39 -18.26 1.55 -3.99
CA THR A 39 -19.66 1.27 -4.38
C THR A 39 -20.28 2.50 -5.01
N GLU A 40 -21.29 2.32 -5.87
CA GLU A 40 -22.09 3.42 -6.38
C GLU A 40 -23.13 3.80 -5.30
N ASP A 41 -22.75 4.70 -4.41
CA ASP A 41 -23.61 5.19 -3.33
C ASP A 41 -23.85 6.70 -3.51
N PRO A 42 -25.02 7.12 -4.04
CA PRO A 42 -25.32 8.53 -4.29
C PRO A 42 -25.49 9.35 -3.01
N SER A 43 -25.63 8.71 -1.85
CA SER A 43 -25.74 9.40 -0.56
C SER A 43 -24.40 9.91 -0.04
N LYS A 44 -23.28 9.42 -0.57
CA LYS A 44 -21.95 9.78 -0.15
C LYS A 44 -21.27 10.69 -1.15
N LYS A 45 -20.44 11.60 -0.63
CA LYS A 45 -19.54 12.37 -1.48
C LYS A 45 -18.45 11.48 -2.06
N ASN A 46 -18.23 11.58 -3.35
CA ASN A 46 -17.15 10.85 -4.00
C ASN A 46 -15.79 11.53 -3.77
N PHE A 47 -14.76 10.71 -3.61
CA PHE A 47 -13.38 11.12 -3.58
C PHE A 47 -12.55 10.18 -4.44
N TYR A 48 -11.84 10.74 -5.38
CA TYR A 48 -10.95 9.99 -6.28
C TYR A 48 -9.50 10.30 -5.93
N ALA A 49 -8.77 9.28 -5.45
CA ALA A 49 -7.34 9.38 -5.20
C ALA A 49 -6.61 8.71 -6.37
N LEU A 50 -5.97 9.51 -7.19
CA LEU A 50 -5.17 9.02 -8.32
C LEU A 50 -3.70 9.05 -7.94
N ASP A 51 -3.00 7.96 -8.22
CA ASP A 51 -1.56 7.86 -8.15
C ASP A 51 -0.97 7.48 -9.50
N MET A 52 0.33 7.67 -9.68
CA MET A 52 1.02 7.17 -10.85
C MET A 52 1.20 5.66 -10.73
N PHE A 53 0.70 4.92 -11.72
CA PHE A 53 0.89 3.48 -11.78
C PHE A 53 2.35 3.15 -12.13
N PRO A 54 2.95 2.13 -11.48
CA PRO A 54 4.32 1.75 -11.79
C PRO A 54 4.40 0.99 -13.12
N TYR A 55 5.52 1.17 -13.82
CA TYR A 55 5.86 0.33 -14.97
C TYR A 55 6.35 -1.05 -14.52
N PRO A 56 6.00 -2.12 -15.22
CA PRO A 56 6.59 -3.44 -15.01
C PRO A 56 7.97 -3.51 -15.70
N SER A 57 8.95 -2.73 -15.22
CA SER A 57 10.26 -2.55 -15.86
C SER A 57 11.43 -3.22 -15.14
N GLY A 58 11.16 -4.12 -14.18
CA GLY A 58 12.21 -4.76 -13.42
C GLY A 58 11.67 -5.61 -12.27
N GLN A 59 12.59 -6.06 -11.41
CA GLN A 59 12.26 -6.92 -10.26
C GLN A 59 11.77 -6.13 -9.04
N GLY A 60 10.71 -5.36 -9.18
CA GLY A 60 10.07 -4.68 -8.06
C GLY A 60 10.11 -3.15 -8.14
N LEU A 61 9.73 -2.54 -7.03
CA LEU A 61 9.58 -1.10 -6.90
C LEU A 61 10.84 -0.48 -6.25
N HIS A 62 11.18 0.75 -6.64
CA HIS A 62 12.21 1.53 -5.95
C HIS A 62 11.61 2.34 -4.78
N VAL A 63 12.47 2.90 -3.92
CA VAL A 63 12.06 3.63 -2.70
C VAL A 63 11.14 4.84 -2.96
N GLY A 64 11.18 5.43 -4.14
CA GLY A 64 10.29 6.53 -4.50
C GLY A 64 8.82 6.13 -4.68
N HIS A 65 8.55 4.88 -5.02
CA HIS A 65 7.17 4.39 -5.15
C HIS A 65 6.44 4.33 -3.80
N PRO A 66 7.00 3.74 -2.72
CA PRO A 66 6.34 3.74 -1.42
C PRO A 66 6.05 5.12 -0.86
N GLU A 67 6.83 6.14 -1.18
CA GLU A 67 6.60 7.52 -0.72
C GLU A 67 5.25 8.04 -1.21
N GLY A 68 5.01 8.03 -2.52
CA GLY A 68 3.75 8.48 -3.12
C GLY A 68 2.57 7.60 -2.72
N TYR A 69 2.74 6.28 -2.83
CA TYR A 69 1.66 5.31 -2.55
C TYR A 69 1.22 5.31 -1.10
N THR A 70 2.15 5.49 -0.15
CA THR A 70 1.79 5.63 1.26
C THR A 70 1.02 6.92 1.54
N ALA A 71 1.39 8.02 0.90
CA ALA A 71 0.71 9.30 1.06
C ALA A 71 -0.74 9.23 0.54
N THR A 72 -0.94 8.71 -0.66
CA THR A 72 -2.28 8.56 -1.26
C THR A 72 -3.14 7.53 -0.53
N ASP A 73 -2.56 6.44 -0.02
CA ASP A 73 -3.27 5.47 0.81
C ASP A 73 -3.71 6.09 2.14
N ALA A 74 -2.85 6.84 2.81
CA ALA A 74 -3.20 7.53 4.06
C ALA A 74 -4.37 8.52 3.86
N ILE A 75 -4.33 9.32 2.79
CA ILE A 75 -5.42 10.25 2.45
C ILE A 75 -6.71 9.48 2.14
N SER A 76 -6.62 8.40 1.37
CA SER A 76 -7.76 7.57 0.99
C SER A 76 -8.43 6.95 2.22
N ARG A 77 -7.65 6.43 3.17
CA ARG A 77 -8.14 5.89 4.44
C ARG A 77 -8.79 6.96 5.30
N MET A 78 -8.17 8.14 5.39
CA MET A 78 -8.74 9.28 6.09
C MET A 78 -10.09 9.69 5.49
N LYS A 79 -10.20 9.77 4.16
CA LYS A 79 -11.45 10.12 3.48
C LYS A 79 -12.54 9.07 3.70
N ARG A 80 -12.21 7.77 3.71
CA ARG A 80 -13.16 6.72 4.08
C ARG A 80 -13.66 6.88 5.51
N ALA A 81 -12.76 7.16 6.46
CA ALA A 81 -13.12 7.41 7.85
C ALA A 81 -14.03 8.66 8.02
N GLN A 82 -13.92 9.63 7.12
CA GLN A 82 -14.79 10.81 7.05
C GLN A 82 -16.13 10.54 6.34
N GLY A 83 -16.40 9.32 5.91
CA GLY A 83 -17.66 8.92 5.26
C GLY A 83 -17.72 9.13 3.75
N TYR A 84 -16.61 9.46 3.09
CA TYR A 84 -16.57 9.56 1.64
C TYR A 84 -16.62 8.18 0.97
N ASN A 85 -17.21 8.13 -0.21
CA ASN A 85 -17.06 7.02 -1.13
C ASN A 85 -15.75 7.22 -1.91
N VAL A 86 -14.74 6.38 -1.63
CA VAL A 86 -13.38 6.58 -2.13
C VAL A 86 -13.04 5.58 -3.21
N LEU A 87 -12.65 6.08 -4.37
CA LEU A 87 -12.00 5.30 -5.42
C LEU A 87 -10.48 5.56 -5.36
N HIS A 88 -9.70 4.52 -5.07
CA HIS A 88 -8.25 4.54 -5.08
C HIS A 88 -7.74 3.34 -5.90
N PRO A 89 -7.69 3.45 -7.24
CA PRO A 89 -7.24 2.37 -8.09
C PRO A 89 -5.72 2.25 -8.05
N MET A 90 -5.25 1.01 -8.28
CA MET A 90 -3.83 0.70 -8.47
C MET A 90 -3.71 -0.46 -9.46
N GLY A 91 -2.64 -0.47 -10.23
CA GLY A 91 -2.33 -1.49 -11.19
C GLY A 91 -0.99 -1.21 -11.88
N TRP A 92 -0.67 -1.97 -12.90
CA TRP A 92 0.51 -1.76 -13.72
C TRP A 92 0.22 -0.81 -14.89
N ASP A 93 1.13 0.12 -15.14
CA ASP A 93 1.22 0.82 -16.43
C ASP A 93 1.95 -0.11 -17.40
N ALA A 94 1.17 -1.05 -17.94
CA ALA A 94 1.70 -2.22 -18.65
C ALA A 94 2.05 -1.97 -20.11
N PHE A 95 1.67 -0.81 -20.66
CA PHE A 95 1.88 -0.46 -22.06
C PHE A 95 2.97 0.60 -22.18
N GLY A 96 3.87 0.42 -23.15
CA GLY A 96 4.87 1.39 -23.49
C GLY A 96 6.31 0.88 -23.42
N LEU A 97 7.23 1.78 -23.72
CA LEU A 97 8.65 1.48 -23.90
C LEU A 97 9.32 0.74 -22.73
N PRO A 98 9.05 1.06 -21.45
CA PRO A 98 9.72 0.34 -20.35
C PRO A 98 9.39 -1.15 -20.33
N ALA A 99 8.15 -1.53 -20.58
CA ALA A 99 7.73 -2.92 -20.64
C ALA A 99 8.30 -3.64 -21.88
N GLU A 100 8.28 -2.98 -23.01
CA GLU A 100 8.84 -3.51 -24.27
C GLU A 100 10.35 -3.72 -24.17
N GLN A 101 11.08 -2.74 -23.63
CA GLN A 101 12.53 -2.85 -23.45
C GLN A 101 12.91 -4.00 -22.50
N TYR A 102 12.19 -4.13 -21.38
CA TYR A 102 12.43 -5.24 -20.45
C TYR A 102 12.14 -6.60 -21.12
N ALA A 103 11.13 -6.69 -21.94
CA ALA A 103 10.81 -7.89 -22.69
C ALA A 103 11.93 -8.25 -23.70
N LEU A 104 12.44 -7.25 -24.41
CA LEU A 104 13.57 -7.44 -25.34
C LEU A 104 14.84 -7.90 -24.62
N ASP A 105 15.16 -7.26 -23.49
CA ASP A 105 16.37 -7.54 -22.71
C ASP A 105 16.34 -8.93 -22.06
N THR A 106 15.15 -9.41 -21.70
CA THR A 106 14.98 -10.71 -21.00
C THR A 106 14.52 -11.84 -21.91
N GLY A 107 14.07 -11.52 -23.13
CA GLY A 107 13.48 -12.49 -24.05
C GLY A 107 12.10 -13.02 -23.64
N ASN A 108 11.42 -12.35 -22.72
CA ASN A 108 10.11 -12.72 -22.23
C ASN A 108 8.99 -11.98 -22.97
N ASP A 109 7.80 -12.59 -23.03
CA ASP A 109 6.61 -11.91 -23.51
C ASP A 109 6.16 -10.85 -22.48
N PRO A 110 5.90 -9.58 -22.88
CA PRO A 110 5.41 -8.55 -21.97
C PRO A 110 4.16 -8.96 -21.19
N ALA A 111 3.28 -9.75 -21.78
CA ALA A 111 2.07 -10.23 -21.12
C ALA A 111 2.36 -11.24 -19.97
N GLU A 112 3.47 -11.96 -20.05
CA GLU A 112 3.80 -12.97 -19.04
C GLU A 112 4.31 -12.35 -17.73
N PHE A 113 5.13 -11.31 -17.78
CA PHE A 113 5.64 -10.69 -16.56
C PHE A 113 4.74 -9.57 -16.00
N THR A 114 3.66 -9.22 -16.71
CA THR A 114 2.67 -8.25 -16.21
C THR A 114 1.56 -8.91 -15.39
N LYS A 115 1.44 -10.23 -15.47
CA LYS A 115 0.45 -11.01 -14.69
C LYS A 115 0.92 -11.24 -13.26
#